data_696ad44e3a2ce9760771fb4994cee0b1
#
_entry.id   696ad44e3a2ce9760771fb4994cee0b1
#
_cell.length_a   1.000
_cell.length_b   1.000
_cell.length_c   1.000
_cell.angle_alpha   90.00
_cell.angle_beta   90.00
_cell.angle_gamma   90.00
#
_symmetry.space_group_name_H-M   'P 1'
#
loop_
_entity.id
_entity.type
_entity.pdbx_description
1 polymer ?
#
loop_
_entity_poly.entity_id
_entity_poly.type
_entity_poly.pdbx_seq_one_letter_code
_entity_poly.pdbx_strand_id
1 'polypeptide(L)'
;MWLTYSPDGCTVYLTPGISYYGPPAHACQYCGAQFWHQERVKRSYSGEGGCIRFHLCCRGGKVVLPFQRDPPQFLAGLLDPHDDVLSKYFIKSIRSYNSMFAFTLLGAKIDTGINKEPGPYVFKINGQVHHRIGSLLPDEGKPPVYAQLYIFDTENEIQNRMSIFDRDRECDKDNGVDKKIVEGLVRMFDESNELVKSFRAARDLLGGSQVQPLRLRLLHDRSKEAPQYSAPAGSEIAGLIVGDFSEDKKSPDVIIQDRGGGLRRISNLHANYMALQYPILFPYGEQGFKLGIKYNRSGTLRVGVRGEVTMLEYYAFRLQQRRYEATTLIRGGRLFQQYIVDAYASVEENRLRYIVKNNKI
;
A
#
# COMPACT_ATOMS: atom_id res chain seq x y z
N MET A 1 -12.88 10.70 -10.38
CA MET A 1 -12.97 10.66 -11.85
C MET A 1 -12.95 9.19 -12.23
N TRP A 2 -14.09 8.64 -12.71
CA TRP A 2 -14.26 7.22 -13.00
C TRP A 2 -14.14 6.99 -14.48
N LEU A 3 -13.22 6.12 -14.90
CA LEU A 3 -13.19 5.59 -16.26
C LEU A 3 -14.00 4.30 -16.24
N THR A 4 -15.19 4.32 -16.83
CA THR A 4 -15.93 3.10 -17.18
C THR A 4 -15.60 2.77 -18.64
N TYR A 5 -14.86 1.69 -18.87
CA TYR A 5 -14.66 1.14 -20.21
C TYR A 5 -15.79 0.16 -20.52
N SER A 6 -16.43 0.33 -21.69
CA SER A 6 -17.30 -0.68 -22.27
C SER A 6 -16.45 -1.81 -22.89
N PRO A 7 -16.89 -3.08 -22.87
CA PRO A 7 -16.19 -4.21 -23.48
C PRO A 7 -15.92 -4.05 -24.99
N ASP A 8 -16.68 -3.21 -25.66
CA ASP A 8 -16.66 -3.07 -27.14
C ASP A 8 -15.78 -1.91 -27.64
N GLY A 9 -14.93 -1.36 -26.80
CA GLY A 9 -13.85 -0.45 -27.21
C GLY A 9 -14.22 0.96 -27.65
N CYS A 10 -15.51 1.35 -27.79
CA CYS A 10 -15.86 2.65 -28.33
C CYS A 10 -17.16 3.32 -27.84
N THR A 11 -17.92 2.75 -26.92
CA THR A 11 -19.15 3.41 -26.47
C THR A 11 -19.00 3.97 -25.06
N VAL A 12 -18.78 5.26 -24.95
CA VAL A 12 -18.76 5.99 -23.67
C VAL A 12 -20.18 6.46 -23.38
N TYR A 13 -20.81 5.88 -22.36
CA TYR A 13 -22.09 6.41 -21.86
C TYR A 13 -21.80 7.65 -21.01
N LEU A 14 -22.07 8.83 -21.55
CA LEU A 14 -22.04 10.10 -20.83
C LEU A 14 -23.25 10.14 -19.91
N THR A 15 -23.03 9.99 -18.63
CA THR A 15 -24.06 10.37 -17.63
C THR A 15 -24.18 11.89 -17.64
N PRO A 16 -25.40 12.46 -17.65
CA PRO A 16 -25.59 13.92 -17.59
C PRO A 16 -24.83 14.49 -16.40
N GLY A 17 -23.94 15.46 -16.63
CA GLY A 17 -23.12 16.12 -15.60
C GLY A 17 -21.69 15.61 -15.45
N ILE A 18 -21.27 14.54 -16.14
CA ILE A 18 -19.87 14.09 -16.14
C ILE A 18 -19.13 14.64 -17.37
N SER A 19 -18.07 15.40 -17.15
CA SER A 19 -17.19 15.86 -18.21
C SER A 19 -16.29 14.71 -18.68
N TYR A 20 -16.35 14.40 -19.97
CA TYR A 20 -15.48 13.43 -20.62
C TYR A 20 -14.43 14.15 -21.48
N TYR A 21 -13.16 13.91 -21.19
CA TYR A 21 -12.02 14.55 -21.88
C TYR A 21 -11.31 13.61 -22.87
N GLY A 22 -11.88 12.43 -23.16
CA GLY A 22 -11.21 11.41 -23.94
C GLY A 22 -10.11 10.69 -23.16
N PRO A 23 -9.34 9.78 -23.82
CA PRO A 23 -8.16 9.19 -23.21
C PRO A 23 -7.05 10.22 -23.02
N PRO A 24 -6.11 10.03 -22.07
CA PRO A 24 -4.95 10.89 -21.90
C PRO A 24 -4.03 10.77 -23.12
N ALA A 25 -3.99 11.83 -23.95
CA ALA A 25 -3.27 11.82 -25.24
C ALA A 25 -1.82 12.29 -25.13
N HIS A 26 -1.42 12.86 -23.99
CA HIS A 26 -0.09 13.42 -23.77
C HIS A 26 0.72 12.58 -22.79
N ALA A 27 2.04 12.55 -22.96
CA ALA A 27 2.97 11.90 -22.06
C ALA A 27 4.04 12.87 -21.57
N CYS A 28 4.39 12.77 -20.29
CA CYS A 28 5.48 13.54 -19.71
C CYS A 28 6.82 13.11 -20.34
N GLN A 29 7.57 14.06 -20.91
CA GLN A 29 8.86 13.81 -21.55
C GLN A 29 9.94 13.25 -20.60
N TYR A 30 9.78 13.43 -19.29
CA TYR A 30 10.76 12.98 -18.30
C TYR A 30 10.45 11.60 -17.70
N CYS A 31 9.19 11.31 -17.41
CA CYS A 31 8.82 10.08 -16.71
C CYS A 31 7.74 9.25 -17.43
N GLY A 32 7.30 9.68 -18.62
CA GLY A 32 6.29 8.95 -19.39
C GLY A 32 4.87 8.96 -18.82
N ALA A 33 4.61 9.69 -17.71
CA ALA A 33 3.27 9.77 -17.13
C ALA A 33 2.27 10.33 -18.13
N GLN A 34 1.15 9.64 -18.30
CA GLN A 34 0.07 10.04 -19.19
C GLN A 34 -0.78 11.13 -18.55
N PHE A 35 -1.19 12.13 -19.32
CA PHE A 35 -2.02 13.23 -18.83
C PHE A 35 -2.94 13.79 -19.92
N TRP A 36 -4.00 14.49 -19.49
CA TRP A 36 -4.92 15.21 -20.38
C TRP A 36 -4.39 16.61 -20.67
N HIS A 37 -4.74 17.15 -21.82
CA HIS A 37 -4.36 18.52 -22.22
C HIS A 37 -4.74 19.57 -21.16
N GLN A 38 -5.84 19.38 -20.45
CA GLN A 38 -6.34 20.26 -19.40
C GLN A 38 -5.43 20.34 -18.18
N GLU A 39 -4.64 19.30 -17.91
CA GLU A 39 -3.71 19.21 -16.79
C GLU A 39 -2.36 19.89 -17.06
N ARG A 40 -2.15 20.39 -18.28
CA ARG A 40 -0.91 21.05 -18.66
C ARG A 40 -0.64 22.32 -17.83
N VAL A 41 0.63 22.67 -17.71
CA VAL A 41 1.05 23.94 -17.11
C VAL A 41 0.72 25.10 -18.07
N LYS A 42 -0.24 25.93 -17.70
CA LYS A 42 -0.79 27.00 -18.55
C LYS A 42 0.24 28.04 -19.01
N ARG A 43 1.29 28.31 -18.22
CA ARG A 43 2.29 29.34 -18.48
C ARG A 43 3.45 28.91 -19.40
N SER A 44 3.51 27.66 -19.82
CA SER A 44 4.61 27.14 -20.63
C SER A 44 4.29 27.11 -22.14
N TYR A 45 3.16 27.64 -22.55
CA TYR A 45 2.76 27.71 -23.96
C TYR A 45 3.08 29.10 -24.50
N SER A 46 4.32 29.31 -24.95
CA SER A 46 4.74 30.51 -25.68
C SER A 46 5.34 30.10 -27.02
N GLY A 47 4.54 30.22 -28.09
CA GLY A 47 4.99 30.08 -29.46
C GLY A 47 4.59 28.79 -30.18
N GLU A 48 4.56 28.85 -31.51
CA GLU A 48 4.37 27.72 -32.42
C GLU A 48 5.44 26.65 -32.15
N GLY A 49 5.04 25.44 -31.74
CA GLY A 49 5.95 24.35 -31.41
C GLY A 49 6.29 24.17 -29.92
N GLY A 50 5.66 24.93 -29.02
CA GLY A 50 5.88 24.81 -27.56
C GLY A 50 5.52 23.43 -27.02
N CYS A 51 6.47 22.78 -26.32
CA CYS A 51 6.25 21.46 -25.67
C CYS A 51 5.22 21.57 -24.55
N ILE A 52 4.18 20.75 -24.61
CA ILE A 52 3.16 20.64 -23.55
C ILE A 52 3.82 20.04 -22.31
N ARG A 53 3.82 20.79 -21.21
CA ARG A 53 4.47 20.38 -19.96
C ARG A 53 3.46 20.01 -18.90
N PHE A 54 3.79 18.96 -18.14
CA PHE A 54 3.08 18.52 -16.96
C PHE A 54 4.07 18.40 -15.78
N HIS A 55 3.76 19.00 -14.62
CA HIS A 55 4.70 19.07 -13.50
C HIS A 55 4.30 18.22 -12.30
N LEU A 56 3.03 17.82 -12.22
CA LEU A 56 2.52 17.14 -11.04
C LEU A 56 3.00 15.68 -10.91
N CYS A 57 3.52 15.08 -11.99
CA CYS A 57 4.01 13.70 -11.98
C CYS A 57 5.42 13.54 -11.37
N CYS A 58 6.42 14.25 -11.90
CA CYS A 58 7.84 14.04 -11.55
C CYS A 58 8.62 15.33 -11.31
N ARG A 59 7.95 16.49 -11.20
CA ARG A 59 8.57 17.81 -11.05
C ARG A 59 9.63 18.12 -12.12
N GLY A 60 9.32 17.80 -13.37
CA GLY A 60 10.26 18.04 -14.48
C GLY A 60 11.50 17.14 -14.41
N GLY A 61 11.33 15.87 -14.10
CA GLY A 61 12.40 14.88 -14.04
C GLY A 61 13.19 14.84 -12.74
N LYS A 62 12.85 15.66 -11.74
CA LYS A 62 13.54 15.66 -10.44
C LYS A 62 13.20 14.43 -9.59
N VAL A 63 11.95 13.96 -9.66
CA VAL A 63 11.51 12.76 -8.98
C VAL A 63 11.66 11.59 -9.93
N VAL A 64 12.50 10.63 -9.56
CA VAL A 64 12.68 9.35 -10.25
C VAL A 64 12.55 8.26 -9.21
N LEU A 65 11.56 7.39 -9.41
CA LEU A 65 11.31 6.22 -8.56
C LEU A 65 11.35 4.98 -9.43
N PRO A 66 11.74 3.82 -8.88
CA PRO A 66 11.64 2.55 -9.58
C PRO A 66 10.19 2.30 -10.02
N PHE A 67 9.98 1.81 -11.24
CA PHE A 67 8.64 1.42 -11.69
C PHE A 67 8.14 0.20 -10.92
N GLN A 68 6.82 0.14 -10.75
CA GLN A 68 6.19 -1.03 -10.16
C GLN A 68 6.28 -2.21 -11.13
N ARG A 69 6.60 -3.38 -10.58
CA ARG A 69 6.64 -4.64 -11.32
C ARG A 69 5.23 -5.12 -11.63
N ASP A 70 5.09 -5.86 -12.73
CA ASP A 70 3.84 -6.55 -13.04
C ASP A 70 3.46 -7.48 -11.87
N PRO A 71 2.17 -7.55 -11.51
CA PRO A 71 1.73 -8.42 -10.43
C PRO A 71 1.96 -9.90 -10.78
N PRO A 72 2.06 -10.79 -9.77
CA PRO A 72 2.08 -12.22 -10.00
C PRO A 72 0.90 -12.66 -10.89
N GLN A 73 1.10 -13.68 -11.72
CA GLN A 73 0.14 -14.09 -12.75
C GLN A 73 -1.27 -14.32 -12.20
N PHE A 74 -1.39 -14.94 -11.02
CA PHE A 74 -2.69 -15.17 -10.39
C PHE A 74 -3.42 -13.85 -10.09
N LEU A 75 -2.73 -12.86 -9.52
CA LEU A 75 -3.30 -11.55 -9.23
C LEU A 75 -3.58 -10.76 -10.52
N ALA A 76 -2.73 -10.90 -11.54
CA ALA A 76 -2.95 -10.28 -12.85
C ALA A 76 -4.29 -10.70 -13.45
N GLY A 77 -4.61 -11.99 -13.41
CA GLY A 77 -5.90 -12.52 -13.84
C GLY A 77 -7.07 -11.99 -13.01
N LEU A 78 -6.94 -11.95 -11.68
CA LEU A 78 -7.99 -11.40 -10.82
C LEU A 78 -8.24 -9.89 -11.01
N LEU A 79 -7.24 -9.15 -11.46
CA LEU A 79 -7.32 -7.70 -11.72
C LEU A 79 -7.74 -7.39 -13.18
N ASP A 80 -7.89 -8.39 -14.06
CA ASP A 80 -8.31 -8.16 -15.42
C ASP A 80 -9.84 -8.08 -15.49
N PRO A 81 -10.44 -6.93 -15.87
CA PRO A 81 -11.89 -6.78 -15.94
C PRO A 81 -12.53 -7.58 -17.08
N HIS A 82 -11.75 -8.04 -18.05
CA HIS A 82 -12.20 -8.83 -19.21
C HIS A 82 -12.13 -10.33 -18.99
N ASP A 83 -11.48 -10.74 -17.90
CA ASP A 83 -11.36 -12.13 -17.52
C ASP A 83 -12.61 -12.60 -16.76
N ASP A 84 -12.64 -13.86 -16.40
CA ASP A 84 -13.64 -14.71 -15.80
C ASP A 84 -14.59 -14.04 -14.76
N VAL A 85 -15.60 -14.79 -14.39
CA VAL A 85 -16.55 -14.52 -13.28
C VAL A 85 -15.81 -14.25 -11.97
N LEU A 86 -14.69 -14.96 -11.70
CA LEU A 86 -13.87 -14.79 -10.52
C LEU A 86 -13.25 -13.38 -10.40
N SER A 87 -12.80 -12.80 -11.50
CA SER A 87 -12.28 -11.43 -11.53
C SER A 87 -13.33 -10.41 -11.10
N LYS A 88 -14.55 -10.53 -11.58
CA LYS A 88 -15.66 -9.63 -11.21
C LYS A 88 -16.01 -9.74 -9.72
N TYR A 89 -16.03 -10.96 -9.19
CA TYR A 89 -16.22 -11.19 -7.75
C TYR A 89 -15.08 -10.59 -6.92
N PHE A 90 -13.84 -10.82 -7.34
CA PHE A 90 -12.67 -10.30 -6.68
C PHE A 90 -12.67 -8.76 -6.63
N ILE A 91 -12.89 -8.09 -7.76
CA ILE A 91 -12.90 -6.62 -7.83
C ILE A 91 -14.05 -6.04 -6.98
N LYS A 92 -15.22 -6.66 -6.99
CA LYS A 92 -16.36 -6.23 -6.14
C LYS A 92 -16.00 -6.28 -4.66
N SER A 93 -15.31 -7.33 -4.22
CA SER A 93 -14.96 -7.61 -2.82
C SER A 93 -13.48 -7.40 -2.49
N ILE A 94 -12.72 -6.67 -3.33
CA ILE A 94 -11.26 -6.52 -3.22
C ILE A 94 -10.80 -5.99 -1.85
N ARG A 95 -11.60 -5.13 -1.20
CA ARG A 95 -11.31 -4.62 0.14
C ARG A 95 -11.43 -5.71 1.21
N SER A 96 -12.39 -6.60 1.07
CA SER A 96 -12.56 -7.76 1.96
C SER A 96 -11.35 -8.70 1.82
N TYR A 97 -10.98 -9.04 0.59
CA TYR A 97 -9.78 -9.84 0.37
C TYR A 97 -8.53 -9.15 0.92
N ASN A 98 -8.35 -7.85 0.68
CA ASN A 98 -7.20 -7.13 1.24
C ASN A 98 -7.19 -7.18 2.78
N SER A 99 -8.33 -7.03 3.44
CA SER A 99 -8.44 -7.08 4.91
C SER A 99 -8.04 -8.43 5.49
N MET A 100 -8.29 -9.53 4.76
CA MET A 100 -7.85 -10.89 5.16
C MET A 100 -6.34 -11.05 5.15
N PHE A 101 -5.65 -10.31 4.29
CA PHE A 101 -4.20 -10.41 4.08
C PHE A 101 -3.41 -9.23 4.67
N ALA A 102 -4.08 -8.19 5.14
CA ALA A 102 -3.42 -7.06 5.79
C ALA A 102 -2.71 -7.50 7.08
N PHE A 103 -1.50 -7.01 7.29
CA PHE A 103 -0.73 -7.24 8.52
C PHE A 103 -1.15 -6.30 9.64
N THR A 104 -1.82 -5.22 9.30
CA THR A 104 -2.16 -4.11 10.18
C THR A 104 -3.65 -3.86 10.22
N LEU A 105 -4.11 -3.32 11.35
CA LEU A 105 -5.44 -2.75 11.51
C LEU A 105 -5.42 -1.28 11.07
N LEU A 106 -6.36 -0.90 10.19
CA LEU A 106 -6.63 0.50 9.90
C LEU A 106 -7.36 1.14 11.12
N GLY A 107 -6.65 1.94 11.89
CA GLY A 107 -7.19 2.63 13.05
C GLY A 107 -7.93 3.90 12.65
N ALA A 108 -9.07 3.75 11.96
CA ALA A 108 -9.92 4.84 11.53
C ALA A 108 -11.38 4.41 11.51
N LYS A 109 -12.29 5.35 11.74
CA LYS A 109 -13.73 5.08 11.62
C LYS A 109 -14.18 5.34 10.19
N ILE A 110 -14.48 4.26 9.45
CA ILE A 110 -15.02 4.34 8.10
C ILE A 110 -16.49 4.73 8.20
N ASP A 111 -16.91 5.75 7.44
CA ASP A 111 -18.30 6.17 7.32
C ASP A 111 -18.97 5.37 6.19
N THR A 112 -19.76 4.37 6.56
CA THR A 112 -20.54 3.56 5.61
C THR A 112 -21.88 4.20 5.27
N GLY A 113 -22.35 5.18 6.07
CA GLY A 113 -23.64 5.84 5.90
C GLY A 113 -23.77 6.60 4.59
N ILE A 114 -22.65 7.16 4.09
CA ILE A 114 -22.63 7.97 2.87
C ILE A 114 -23.00 7.19 1.59
N ASN A 115 -22.88 5.86 1.62
CA ASN A 115 -23.18 5.00 0.47
C ASN A 115 -24.56 4.33 0.53
N LYS A 116 -25.44 4.75 1.44
CA LYS A 116 -26.81 4.21 1.58
C LYS A 116 -27.77 4.76 0.54
N GLU A 117 -27.48 5.94 0.00
CA GLU A 117 -28.29 6.59 -1.03
C GLU A 117 -27.73 6.32 -2.44
N PRO A 118 -28.57 6.45 -3.50
CA PRO A 118 -28.13 6.32 -4.88
C PRO A 118 -27.04 7.34 -5.21
N GLY A 119 -25.92 6.87 -5.76
CA GLY A 119 -24.81 7.75 -6.12
C GLY A 119 -23.53 6.98 -6.40
N PRO A 120 -22.45 7.66 -6.85
CA PRO A 120 -21.15 7.04 -6.98
C PRO A 120 -20.62 6.66 -5.59
N TYR A 121 -19.90 5.53 -5.52
CA TYR A 121 -19.29 5.09 -4.28
C TYR A 121 -18.27 6.11 -3.76
N VAL A 122 -18.39 6.47 -2.48
CA VAL A 122 -17.48 7.38 -1.77
C VAL A 122 -16.84 6.66 -0.60
N PHE A 123 -15.51 6.72 -0.52
CA PHE A 123 -14.77 6.25 0.64
C PHE A 123 -14.51 7.43 1.59
N LYS A 124 -15.11 7.38 2.78
CA LYS A 124 -15.01 8.46 3.78
C LYS A 124 -14.50 7.91 5.11
N ILE A 125 -13.54 8.61 5.67
CA ILE A 125 -12.94 8.31 6.97
C ILE A 125 -13.24 9.47 7.94
N ASN A 126 -13.63 9.13 9.15
CA ASN A 126 -13.80 10.08 10.24
C ASN A 126 -12.62 9.97 11.22
N GLY A 127 -11.97 11.08 11.51
CA GLY A 127 -10.86 11.17 12.44
C GLY A 127 -9.49 10.90 11.82
N GLN A 128 -8.51 10.62 12.67
CA GLN A 128 -7.12 10.42 12.27
C GLN A 128 -6.88 9.00 11.77
N VAL A 129 -6.26 8.88 10.60
CA VAL A 129 -5.85 7.58 10.02
C VAL A 129 -4.51 7.17 10.60
N HIS A 130 -4.40 5.91 11.01
CA HIS A 130 -3.14 5.31 11.43
C HIS A 130 -3.20 3.79 11.28
N HIS A 131 -2.07 3.17 11.02
CA HIS A 131 -1.96 1.72 11.02
C HIS A 131 -1.42 1.23 12.36
N ARG A 132 -2.00 0.14 12.86
CA ARG A 132 -1.58 -0.52 14.10
C ARG A 132 -1.27 -1.98 13.83
N ILE A 133 -0.20 -2.45 14.44
CA ILE A 133 0.18 -3.87 14.42
C ILE A 133 0.12 -4.42 15.84
N GLY A 134 -0.37 -5.64 15.98
CA GLY A 134 -0.45 -6.35 17.26
C GLY A 134 0.77 -7.22 17.52
N SER A 135 0.66 -8.10 18.53
CA SER A 135 1.63 -9.15 18.83
C SER A 135 1.69 -10.19 17.71
N LEU A 136 2.76 -11.01 17.68
CA LEU A 136 2.93 -12.11 16.74
C LEU A 136 1.93 -13.25 16.99
N LEU A 137 1.59 -13.49 18.25
CA LEU A 137 0.65 -14.51 18.68
C LEU A 137 -0.61 -13.88 19.26
N PRO A 138 -1.79 -14.54 19.11
CA PRO A 138 -3.01 -14.09 19.73
C PRO A 138 -2.95 -14.25 21.25
N ASP A 139 -3.76 -13.48 21.95
CA ASP A 139 -4.02 -13.70 23.36
C ASP A 139 -4.67 -15.08 23.57
N GLU A 140 -4.50 -15.64 24.75
CA GLU A 140 -5.04 -16.97 25.07
C GLU A 140 -6.56 -17.00 24.89
N GLY A 141 -7.04 -18.01 24.17
CA GLY A 141 -8.46 -18.17 23.86
C GLY A 141 -9.02 -17.22 22.79
N LYS A 142 -8.21 -16.32 22.22
CA LYS A 142 -8.66 -15.47 21.13
C LYS A 142 -8.23 -16.01 19.77
N PRO A 143 -9.05 -15.86 18.72
CA PRO A 143 -8.67 -16.23 17.37
C PRO A 143 -7.59 -15.29 16.82
N PRO A 144 -6.73 -15.80 15.90
CA PRO A 144 -5.72 -14.97 15.24
C PRO A 144 -6.34 -13.90 14.34
N VAL A 145 -5.69 -12.74 14.26
CA VAL A 145 -6.09 -11.63 13.41
C VAL A 145 -4.87 -10.97 12.74
N TYR A 146 -5.04 -10.41 11.55
CA TYR A 146 -4.00 -9.66 10.83
C TYR A 146 -2.68 -10.43 10.67
N ALA A 147 -1.56 -9.86 11.14
CA ALA A 147 -0.24 -10.47 11.07
C ALA A 147 -0.16 -11.84 11.74
N GLN A 148 -0.98 -12.10 12.76
CA GLN A 148 -1.03 -13.38 13.46
C GLN A 148 -1.46 -14.54 12.58
N LEU A 149 -2.26 -14.30 11.53
CA LEU A 149 -2.72 -15.32 10.58
C LEU A 149 -1.58 -15.94 9.77
N TYR A 150 -0.44 -15.27 9.68
CA TYR A 150 0.74 -15.81 9.01
C TYR A 150 1.62 -16.70 9.91
N ILE A 151 1.35 -16.69 11.23
CA ILE A 151 2.21 -17.32 12.24
C ILE A 151 1.47 -18.40 13.03
N PHE A 152 0.26 -18.11 13.48
CA PHE A 152 -0.50 -18.96 14.40
C PHE A 152 -1.55 -19.78 13.65
N ASP A 153 -1.62 -21.09 13.99
CA ASP A 153 -2.63 -22.02 13.47
C ASP A 153 -2.71 -22.04 11.92
N THR A 154 -1.55 -22.13 11.29
CA THR A 154 -1.43 -22.04 9.83
C THR A 154 -2.01 -23.24 9.09
N GLU A 155 -2.29 -24.36 9.76
CA GLU A 155 -3.03 -25.49 9.21
C GLU A 155 -4.50 -25.11 8.93
N ASN A 156 -5.08 -24.24 9.76
CA ASN A 156 -6.44 -23.73 9.64
C ASN A 156 -6.49 -22.31 9.06
N GLU A 157 -5.41 -21.82 8.46
CA GLU A 157 -5.27 -20.42 8.03
C GLU A 157 -6.42 -19.96 7.13
N ILE A 158 -6.80 -20.75 6.12
CA ILE A 158 -7.87 -20.39 5.18
C ILE A 158 -9.20 -20.23 5.93
N GLN A 159 -9.51 -21.15 6.84
CA GLN A 159 -10.72 -21.08 7.64
C GLN A 159 -10.69 -19.86 8.58
N ASN A 160 -9.55 -19.60 9.22
CA ASN A 160 -9.34 -18.46 10.09
C ASN A 160 -9.51 -17.12 9.33
N ARG A 161 -8.97 -17.01 8.10
CA ARG A 161 -9.13 -15.83 7.24
C ARG A 161 -10.59 -15.62 6.83
N MET A 162 -11.31 -16.67 6.46
CA MET A 162 -12.71 -16.58 6.06
C MET A 162 -13.63 -16.25 7.24
N SER A 163 -13.36 -16.76 8.44
CA SER A 163 -14.17 -16.52 9.65
C SER A 163 -14.20 -15.06 10.10
N ILE A 164 -13.24 -14.22 9.65
CA ILE A 164 -13.23 -12.78 9.94
C ILE A 164 -14.53 -12.11 9.43
N PHE A 165 -15.03 -12.56 8.27
CA PHE A 165 -16.23 -11.98 7.64
C PHE A 165 -17.54 -12.69 8.03
N ASP A 166 -17.46 -13.88 8.60
CA ASP A 166 -18.66 -14.57 9.11
C ASP A 166 -19.26 -13.88 10.35
N ARG A 167 -18.45 -13.10 11.07
CA ARG A 167 -18.85 -12.36 12.27
C ARG A 167 -19.60 -11.05 11.96
N ASP A 168 -19.36 -10.46 10.79
CA ASP A 168 -19.96 -9.20 10.38
C ASP A 168 -21.17 -9.37 9.44
N ARG A 169 -21.72 -10.59 9.35
CA ARG A 169 -22.82 -10.96 8.41
C ARG A 169 -24.16 -10.25 8.63
N GLU A 170 -24.33 -9.43 9.67
CA GLU A 170 -25.58 -8.68 9.84
C GLU A 170 -25.78 -7.54 8.82
N CYS A 171 -24.74 -7.13 8.05
CA CYS A 171 -24.83 -5.94 7.20
C CYS A 171 -24.84 -6.14 5.68
N ASP A 172 -24.31 -7.25 5.12
CA ASP A 172 -24.26 -7.37 3.65
C ASP A 172 -24.30 -8.83 3.17
N LYS A 173 -25.49 -9.27 2.75
CA LYS A 173 -25.71 -10.61 2.14
C LYS A 173 -24.98 -10.84 0.81
N ASP A 174 -24.32 -9.82 0.27
CA ASP A 174 -23.76 -9.81 -1.10
C ASP A 174 -22.21 -9.76 -1.15
N ASN A 175 -21.53 -9.82 -0.01
CA ASN A 175 -20.06 -9.84 0.08
C ASN A 175 -19.51 -11.27 0.18
N GLY A 176 -19.96 -12.14 -0.70
CA GLY A 176 -19.44 -13.51 -0.81
C GLY A 176 -17.95 -13.52 -1.14
N VAL A 177 -17.13 -14.03 -0.23
CA VAL A 177 -15.73 -14.30 -0.47
C VAL A 177 -15.58 -15.72 -0.99
N ASP A 178 -14.92 -15.89 -2.15
CA ASP A 178 -14.67 -17.20 -2.74
C ASP A 178 -13.44 -17.85 -2.12
N LYS A 179 -13.59 -19.06 -1.61
CA LYS A 179 -12.52 -19.84 -0.98
C LYS A 179 -11.35 -20.11 -1.92
N LYS A 180 -11.62 -20.37 -3.22
CA LYS A 180 -10.58 -20.62 -4.22
C LYS A 180 -9.68 -19.41 -4.44
N ILE A 181 -10.26 -18.19 -4.38
CA ILE A 181 -9.48 -16.95 -4.46
C ILE A 181 -8.60 -16.82 -3.22
N VAL A 182 -9.13 -17.11 -2.02
CA VAL A 182 -8.32 -17.04 -0.78
C VAL A 182 -7.15 -18.03 -0.83
N GLU A 183 -7.39 -19.28 -1.24
CA GLU A 183 -6.36 -20.33 -1.41
C GLU A 183 -5.28 -19.90 -2.43
N GLY A 184 -5.69 -19.31 -3.55
CA GLY A 184 -4.78 -18.81 -4.56
C GLY A 184 -3.94 -17.64 -4.07
N LEU A 185 -4.55 -16.71 -3.33
CA LEU A 185 -3.84 -15.57 -2.72
C LEU A 185 -2.83 -16.01 -1.66
N VAL A 186 -3.18 -17.00 -0.79
CA VAL A 186 -2.24 -17.56 0.19
C VAL A 186 -0.99 -18.08 -0.52
N ARG A 187 -1.16 -18.95 -1.53
CA ARG A 187 -0.03 -19.50 -2.31
C ARG A 187 0.79 -18.41 -2.98
N MET A 188 0.12 -17.47 -3.64
CA MET A 188 0.79 -16.36 -4.31
C MET A 188 1.62 -15.51 -3.35
N PHE A 189 1.08 -15.18 -2.17
CA PHE A 189 1.80 -14.38 -1.20
C PHE A 189 2.97 -15.14 -0.55
N ASP A 190 2.82 -16.43 -0.27
CA ASP A 190 3.92 -17.26 0.24
C ASP A 190 5.09 -17.31 -0.74
N GLU A 191 4.81 -17.33 -2.04
CA GLU A 191 5.83 -17.37 -3.09
C GLU A 191 6.46 -16.01 -3.37
N SER A 192 5.67 -14.93 -3.37
CA SER A 192 6.09 -13.64 -3.93
C SER A 192 6.34 -12.55 -2.89
N ASN A 193 5.67 -12.57 -1.73
CA ASN A 193 5.68 -11.44 -0.80
C ASN A 193 6.75 -11.58 0.27
N GLU A 194 7.73 -10.67 0.27
CA GLU A 194 8.87 -10.70 1.20
C GLU A 194 8.44 -10.46 2.68
N LEU A 195 7.38 -9.69 2.93
CA LEU A 195 6.82 -9.55 4.27
C LEU A 195 6.25 -10.88 4.76
N VAL A 196 5.45 -11.56 3.92
CA VAL A 196 4.89 -12.88 4.25
C VAL A 196 6.01 -13.86 4.57
N LYS A 197 7.04 -13.95 3.74
CA LYS A 197 8.20 -14.83 3.99
C LYS A 197 8.86 -14.53 5.34
N SER A 198 8.98 -13.25 5.71
CA SER A 198 9.55 -12.85 7.00
C SER A 198 8.68 -13.31 8.19
N PHE A 199 7.35 -13.20 8.07
CA PHE A 199 6.43 -13.68 9.10
C PHE A 199 6.38 -15.22 9.16
N ARG A 200 6.49 -15.93 8.02
CA ARG A 200 6.62 -17.39 7.99
C ARG A 200 7.91 -17.88 8.64
N ALA A 201 9.02 -17.19 8.42
CA ALA A 201 10.28 -17.49 9.11
C ALA A 201 10.15 -17.30 10.64
N ALA A 202 9.42 -16.28 11.09
CA ALA A 202 9.10 -16.09 12.50
C ALA A 202 8.25 -17.25 13.06
N ARG A 203 7.26 -17.76 12.31
CA ARG A 203 6.47 -18.96 12.65
C ARG A 203 7.37 -20.17 12.89
N ASP A 204 8.29 -20.42 11.95
CA ASP A 204 9.14 -21.62 11.99
C ASP A 204 10.06 -21.62 13.22
N LEU A 205 10.53 -20.42 13.63
CA LEU A 205 11.31 -20.27 14.87
C LEU A 205 10.45 -20.39 16.14
N LEU A 206 9.21 -19.89 16.13
CA LEU A 206 8.30 -20.04 17.28
C LEU A 206 7.85 -21.49 17.49
N GLY A 207 7.79 -22.31 16.43
CA GLY A 207 7.49 -23.74 16.48
C GLY A 207 8.65 -24.60 17.00
N GLY A 208 9.88 -24.08 17.07
CA GLY A 208 11.05 -24.74 17.64
C GLY A 208 11.02 -24.73 19.18
N SER A 209 11.57 -25.78 19.80
CA SER A 209 11.51 -26.04 21.25
C SER A 209 12.27 -25.06 22.15
N GLN A 210 12.68 -23.89 21.70
CA GLN A 210 13.37 -22.89 22.50
C GLN A 210 12.41 -21.83 23.03
N VAL A 211 12.22 -21.81 24.35
CA VAL A 211 11.39 -20.87 25.13
C VAL A 211 12.11 -19.52 25.29
N GLN A 212 12.59 -18.91 24.19
CA GLN A 212 13.14 -17.55 24.27
C GLN A 212 12.12 -16.57 23.65
N PRO A 213 11.94 -15.37 24.26
CA PRO A 213 11.04 -14.36 23.68
C PRO A 213 11.53 -13.95 22.30
N LEU A 214 10.66 -14.13 21.31
CA LEU A 214 10.93 -13.78 19.91
C LEU A 214 10.40 -12.38 19.61
N ARG A 215 11.20 -11.59 18.93
CA ARG A 215 10.81 -10.27 18.44
C ARG A 215 11.08 -10.18 16.94
N LEU A 216 10.09 -9.74 16.18
CA LEU A 216 10.25 -9.44 14.76
C LEU A 216 10.50 -7.95 14.60
N ARG A 217 11.64 -7.60 14.04
CA ARG A 217 12.01 -6.22 13.72
C ARG A 217 11.76 -5.94 12.24
N LEU A 218 10.81 -5.06 11.95
CA LEU A 218 10.60 -4.56 10.59
C LEU A 218 11.55 -3.39 10.33
N LEU A 219 12.49 -3.59 9.41
CA LEU A 219 13.53 -2.62 9.10
C LEU A 219 12.96 -1.44 8.29
N HIS A 220 13.30 -0.23 8.71
CA HIS A 220 12.92 1.00 8.01
C HIS A 220 13.75 1.25 6.76
N ASP A 221 15.07 1.04 6.84
CA ASP A 221 16.00 1.29 5.74
C ASP A 221 17.18 0.32 5.77
N ARG A 222 17.42 -0.38 4.68
CA ARG A 222 18.51 -1.35 4.52
C ARG A 222 19.86 -0.74 4.19
N SER A 223 19.88 0.48 3.68
CA SER A 223 21.11 1.11 3.19
C SER A 223 22.08 1.52 4.30
N LYS A 224 21.72 1.34 5.58
CA LYS A 224 22.50 1.77 6.74
C LYS A 224 23.01 0.64 7.63
N GLU A 225 22.77 -0.62 7.29
CA GLU A 225 23.27 -1.72 8.12
C GLU A 225 24.75 -1.99 7.87
N ALA A 226 25.51 -1.93 8.97
CA ALA A 226 26.91 -2.29 8.98
C ALA A 226 27.08 -3.81 8.71
N PRO A 227 28.21 -4.26 8.13
CA PRO A 227 28.47 -5.65 7.72
C PRO A 227 28.48 -6.69 8.85
N GLN A 228 28.23 -6.28 10.08
CA GLN A 228 28.34 -7.14 11.28
C GLN A 228 27.12 -8.03 11.55
N TYR A 229 26.00 -7.78 10.88
CA TYR A 229 24.82 -8.66 10.93
C TYR A 229 24.68 -9.35 9.60
N SER A 230 25.47 -10.42 9.42
CA SER A 230 25.38 -11.32 8.25
C SER A 230 24.04 -12.03 8.29
N ALA A 231 23.04 -11.43 7.70
CA ALA A 231 21.82 -12.10 7.34
C ALA A 231 22.01 -12.82 5.99
N PRO A 232 21.35 -13.97 5.75
CA PRO A 232 21.45 -14.71 4.51
C PRO A 232 21.13 -13.84 3.29
N ALA A 233 21.82 -14.08 2.18
CA ALA A 233 21.66 -13.36 0.92
C ALA A 233 20.25 -13.53 0.36
N GLY A 234 19.39 -12.59 0.68
CA GLY A 234 18.02 -12.46 0.21
C GLY A 234 17.49 -11.12 0.67
N SER A 235 16.58 -10.53 -0.07
CA SER A 235 16.05 -9.19 0.20
C SER A 235 15.25 -9.15 1.51
N GLU A 236 15.91 -9.07 2.66
CA GLU A 236 15.26 -9.05 3.98
C GLU A 236 14.58 -7.71 4.26
N ILE A 237 13.26 -7.76 4.41
CA ILE A 237 12.43 -6.62 4.85
C ILE A 237 12.30 -6.63 6.38
N ALA A 238 12.58 -7.75 7.03
CA ALA A 238 12.50 -7.91 8.46
C ALA A 238 13.68 -8.73 8.99
N GLY A 239 14.21 -8.33 10.14
CA GLY A 239 15.19 -9.08 10.90
C GLY A 239 14.53 -9.78 12.09
N LEU A 240 14.86 -11.05 12.30
CA LEU A 240 14.46 -11.79 13.49
C LEU A 240 15.46 -11.54 14.61
N ILE A 241 14.95 -11.12 15.76
CA ILE A 241 15.75 -10.92 16.96
C ILE A 241 15.32 -11.95 18.01
N VAL A 242 16.25 -12.80 18.42
CA VAL A 242 16.07 -13.79 19.48
C VAL A 242 16.80 -13.28 20.74
N GLY A 243 16.09 -13.21 21.88
CA GLY A 243 16.65 -12.78 23.15
C GLY A 243 16.25 -11.38 23.61
N ASP A 244 16.82 -10.95 24.73
CA ASP A 244 16.50 -9.66 25.37
C ASP A 244 17.48 -8.58 24.91
N PHE A 245 16.99 -7.66 24.07
CA PHE A 245 17.76 -6.49 23.63
C PHE A 245 17.11 -5.22 24.16
N SER A 246 17.95 -4.30 24.66
CA SER A 246 17.51 -2.96 25.05
C SER A 246 16.89 -2.25 23.83
N GLU A 247 15.68 -1.71 24.01
CA GLU A 247 15.02 -0.92 22.97
C GLU A 247 15.88 0.30 22.62
N ASP A 248 16.39 0.31 21.41
CA ASP A 248 17.05 1.49 20.86
C ASP A 248 15.95 2.51 20.48
N LYS A 249 15.60 3.38 21.45
CA LYS A 249 14.51 4.38 21.33
C LYS A 249 14.65 5.35 20.14
N LYS A 250 15.77 5.30 19.43
CA LYS A 250 16.07 6.16 18.28
C LYS A 250 15.87 5.47 16.93
N SER A 251 15.68 4.14 16.89
CA SER A 251 15.45 3.44 15.63
C SER A 251 14.01 3.65 15.13
N PRO A 252 13.81 4.02 13.85
CA PRO A 252 12.48 4.10 13.24
C PRO A 252 11.86 2.72 12.96
N ASP A 253 12.55 1.64 13.29
CA ASP A 253 12.09 0.28 13.06
C ASP A 253 10.91 -0.09 13.97
N VAL A 254 10.05 -0.96 13.48
CA VAL A 254 8.91 -1.48 14.25
C VAL A 254 9.31 -2.83 14.84
N ILE A 255 9.31 -2.94 16.17
CA ILE A 255 9.56 -4.19 16.88
C ILE A 255 8.22 -4.78 17.31
N ILE A 256 7.93 -6.01 16.87
CA ILE A 256 6.73 -6.75 17.20
C ILE A 256 7.11 -7.85 18.19
N GLN A 257 6.46 -7.87 19.35
CA GLN A 257 6.69 -8.88 20.39
C GLN A 257 5.82 -10.13 20.14
N ASP A 258 6.25 -11.26 20.68
CA ASP A 258 5.51 -12.53 20.58
C ASP A 258 4.13 -12.44 21.26
N ARG A 259 4.06 -11.99 22.51
CA ARG A 259 2.81 -11.81 23.28
C ARG A 259 2.83 -10.54 24.10
N GLY A 260 1.63 -10.04 24.48
CA GLY A 260 1.48 -8.98 25.49
C GLY A 260 1.90 -7.57 25.03
N GLY A 261 2.34 -7.39 23.80
CA GLY A 261 2.84 -6.09 23.28
C GLY A 261 1.77 -5.04 23.01
N GLY A 262 0.49 -5.40 23.05
CA GLY A 262 -0.63 -4.51 22.68
C GLY A 262 -0.57 -4.05 21.22
N LEU A 263 -1.48 -3.15 20.84
CA LEU A 263 -1.49 -2.56 19.50
C LEU A 263 -0.51 -1.40 19.42
N ARG A 264 0.52 -1.53 18.58
CA ARG A 264 1.52 -0.49 18.32
C ARG A 264 1.20 0.27 17.04
N ARG A 265 1.31 1.59 17.07
CA ARG A 265 1.16 2.43 15.89
C ARG A 265 2.42 2.37 15.03
N ILE A 266 2.24 2.14 13.73
CA ILE A 266 3.31 2.26 12.74
C ILE A 266 3.37 3.71 12.25
N SER A 267 4.59 4.24 12.15
CA SER A 267 4.81 5.57 11.57
C SER A 267 4.49 5.57 10.07
N ASN A 268 3.77 6.58 9.59
CA ASN A 268 3.54 6.79 8.16
C ASN A 268 4.81 7.17 7.36
N LEU A 269 5.94 7.35 8.07
CA LEU A 269 7.26 7.51 7.47
C LEU A 269 7.99 6.18 7.29
N HIS A 270 7.45 5.07 7.81
CA HIS A 270 8.06 3.74 7.69
C HIS A 270 7.89 3.20 6.27
N ALA A 271 8.97 2.68 5.68
CA ALA A 271 8.98 2.22 4.29
C ALA A 271 7.90 1.16 3.97
N ASN A 272 7.59 0.29 4.93
CA ASN A 272 6.59 -0.77 4.75
C ASN A 272 5.16 -0.34 5.14
N TYR A 273 4.92 0.92 5.49
CA TYR A 273 3.62 1.41 6.00
C TYR A 273 2.46 1.01 5.09
N MET A 274 2.57 1.29 3.80
CA MET A 274 1.50 0.97 2.84
C MET A 274 1.46 -0.51 2.47
N ALA A 275 2.59 -1.20 2.33
CA ALA A 275 2.62 -2.61 1.97
C ALA A 275 2.03 -3.50 3.08
N LEU A 276 2.19 -3.14 4.35
CA LEU A 276 1.59 -3.84 5.49
C LEU A 276 0.05 -3.74 5.50
N GLN A 277 -0.52 -2.63 5.03
CA GLN A 277 -1.98 -2.42 5.01
C GLN A 277 -2.62 -2.89 3.71
N TYR A 278 -1.90 -2.79 2.59
CA TYR A 278 -2.43 -3.02 1.25
C TYR A 278 -1.64 -4.11 0.49
N PRO A 279 -1.54 -5.35 1.01
CA PRO A 279 -0.73 -6.39 0.36
C PRO A 279 -1.20 -6.72 -1.06
N ILE A 280 -2.49 -6.61 -1.39
CA ILE A 280 -2.99 -6.81 -2.75
C ILE A 280 -2.45 -5.75 -3.72
N LEU A 281 -2.29 -4.51 -3.28
CA LEU A 281 -1.72 -3.44 -4.11
C LEU A 281 -0.18 -3.50 -4.19
N PHE A 282 0.44 -4.17 -3.21
CA PHE A 282 1.89 -4.35 -3.08
C PHE A 282 2.24 -5.84 -2.92
N PRO A 283 2.01 -6.67 -3.96
CA PRO A 283 2.04 -8.12 -3.85
C PRO A 283 3.42 -8.72 -3.54
N TYR A 284 4.48 -7.94 -3.73
CA TYR A 284 5.85 -8.35 -3.39
C TYR A 284 6.35 -7.79 -2.04
N GLY A 285 5.51 -7.03 -1.32
CA GLY A 285 5.91 -6.31 -0.12
C GLY A 285 6.82 -5.13 -0.43
N GLU A 286 6.57 -4.42 -1.54
CA GLU A 286 7.40 -3.31 -2.02
C GLU A 286 7.46 -2.16 -1.01
N GLN A 287 8.64 -1.60 -0.85
CA GLN A 287 8.81 -0.44 0.00
C GLN A 287 8.11 0.80 -0.58
N GLY A 288 7.39 1.50 0.28
CA GLY A 288 6.72 2.76 -0.01
C GLY A 288 7.61 3.98 0.21
N PHE A 289 6.99 5.07 0.65
CA PHE A 289 7.71 6.29 1.01
C PHE A 289 8.59 6.08 2.23
N LYS A 290 9.81 6.63 2.17
CA LYS A 290 10.73 6.78 3.30
C LYS A 290 11.45 8.11 3.23
N LEU A 291 11.97 8.59 4.35
CA LEU A 291 12.81 9.79 4.35
C LEU A 291 14.13 9.52 3.63
N GLY A 292 14.71 10.58 3.06
CA GLY A 292 16.02 10.51 2.42
C GLY A 292 16.02 10.07 0.96
N ILE A 293 14.86 9.88 0.31
CA ILE A 293 14.79 9.66 -1.14
C ILE A 293 15.32 10.92 -1.84
N LYS A 294 16.44 10.79 -2.53
CA LYS A 294 17.11 11.94 -3.19
C LYS A 294 16.44 12.29 -4.51
N TYR A 295 16.44 13.58 -4.85
CA TYR A 295 16.12 14.00 -6.20
C TYR A 295 17.17 13.51 -7.21
N ASN A 296 16.72 13.14 -8.40
CA ASN A 296 17.60 12.97 -9.55
C ASN A 296 18.11 14.35 -10.00
N ARG A 297 19.40 14.61 -9.82
CA ARG A 297 20.02 15.88 -10.18
C ARG A 297 21.32 15.64 -10.93
N SER A 298 21.43 16.27 -12.08
CA SER A 298 22.71 16.57 -12.72
C SER A 298 23.19 17.91 -12.18
N GLY A 299 24.17 17.91 -11.25
CA GLY A 299 24.82 19.13 -10.76
C GLY A 299 24.85 19.31 -9.24
N THR A 300 25.73 20.21 -8.78
CA THR A 300 25.94 20.57 -7.37
C THR A 300 24.71 21.24 -6.77
N LEU A 301 24.32 20.80 -5.57
CA LEU A 301 23.26 21.43 -4.79
C LEU A 301 23.62 22.88 -4.43
N ARG A 302 22.81 23.84 -4.84
CA ARG A 302 22.90 25.20 -4.27
C ARG A 302 22.53 25.13 -2.79
N VAL A 303 23.30 25.77 -1.94
CA VAL A 303 23.03 25.87 -0.51
C VAL A 303 21.59 26.39 -0.29
N GLY A 304 20.84 25.76 0.61
CA GLY A 304 19.44 26.12 0.91
C GLY A 304 18.36 25.49 0.02
N VAL A 305 18.73 24.71 -1.01
CA VAL A 305 17.75 24.02 -1.85
C VAL A 305 17.56 22.58 -1.35
N ARG A 306 16.29 22.23 -1.03
CA ARG A 306 15.93 20.86 -0.60
C ARG A 306 16.39 19.83 -1.64
N GLY A 307 17.07 18.78 -1.15
CA GLY A 307 17.65 17.69 -1.95
C GLY A 307 16.81 16.41 -2.03
N GLU A 308 15.68 16.35 -1.30
CA GLU A 308 14.93 15.13 -1.08
C GLU A 308 13.47 15.23 -1.53
N VAL A 309 12.95 14.08 -1.98
CA VAL A 309 11.56 13.92 -2.40
C VAL A 309 10.66 13.97 -1.16
N THR A 310 9.61 14.77 -1.21
CA THR A 310 8.58 14.80 -0.17
C THR A 310 7.60 13.65 -0.33
N MET A 311 6.86 13.34 0.75
CA MET A 311 5.79 12.36 0.72
C MET A 311 4.73 12.69 -0.35
N LEU A 312 4.33 13.96 -0.47
CA LEU A 312 3.40 14.41 -1.51
C LEU A 312 3.94 14.13 -2.92
N GLU A 313 5.20 14.43 -3.18
CA GLU A 313 5.83 14.20 -4.48
C GLU A 313 5.98 12.72 -4.81
N TYR A 314 6.27 11.91 -3.77
CA TYR A 314 6.31 10.46 -3.89
C TYR A 314 4.96 9.90 -4.35
N TYR A 315 3.87 10.25 -3.65
CA TYR A 315 2.54 9.77 -4.02
C TYR A 315 2.06 10.38 -5.34
N ALA A 316 2.35 11.65 -5.61
CA ALA A 316 2.03 12.27 -6.89
C ALA A 316 2.69 11.52 -8.07
N PHE A 317 3.94 11.04 -7.88
CA PHE A 317 4.60 10.19 -8.88
C PHE A 317 3.89 8.83 -9.01
N ARG A 318 3.59 8.15 -7.89
CA ARG A 318 3.01 6.80 -7.88
C ARG A 318 1.59 6.71 -8.42
N LEU A 319 0.79 7.76 -8.27
CA LEU A 319 -0.60 7.80 -8.72
C LEU A 319 -0.75 8.06 -10.23
N GLN A 320 0.33 8.35 -10.94
CA GLN A 320 0.28 8.58 -12.39
C GLN A 320 0.42 7.27 -13.17
N GLN A 321 -0.39 7.14 -14.23
CA GLN A 321 -0.30 6.01 -15.14
C GLN A 321 0.84 6.21 -16.15
N ARG A 322 1.62 5.15 -16.40
CA ARG A 322 2.70 5.09 -17.40
C ARG A 322 2.57 3.84 -18.24
N ARG A 323 2.94 3.93 -19.54
CA ARG A 323 2.76 2.81 -20.49
C ARG A 323 3.55 1.54 -20.12
N TYR A 324 4.68 1.70 -19.44
CA TYR A 324 5.63 0.61 -19.14
C TYR A 324 5.70 0.32 -17.63
N GLU A 325 4.70 0.75 -16.88
CA GLU A 325 4.59 0.50 -15.44
C GLU A 325 3.34 -0.32 -15.17
N ALA A 326 3.43 -1.26 -14.22
CA ALA A 326 2.30 -2.08 -13.81
C ALA A 326 1.11 -1.22 -13.37
N THR A 327 -0.08 -1.68 -13.72
CA THR A 327 -1.34 -0.98 -13.41
C THR A 327 -2.03 -1.53 -12.16
N THR A 328 -1.34 -2.31 -11.34
CA THR A 328 -1.88 -2.97 -10.13
C THR A 328 -2.62 -1.99 -9.22
N LEU A 329 -2.02 -0.83 -8.91
CA LEU A 329 -2.65 0.21 -8.10
C LEU A 329 -3.96 0.69 -8.73
N ILE A 330 -3.93 1.09 -9.99
CA ILE A 330 -5.06 1.71 -10.69
C ILE A 330 -6.21 0.72 -10.87
N ARG A 331 -5.89 -0.56 -11.13
CA ARG A 331 -6.88 -1.64 -11.25
C ARG A 331 -7.48 -2.07 -9.91
N GLY A 332 -6.94 -1.60 -8.79
CA GLY A 332 -7.44 -1.90 -7.45
C GLY A 332 -8.83 -1.35 -7.09
N GLY A 333 -9.48 -0.59 -7.98
CA GLY A 333 -10.86 -0.14 -7.83
C GLY A 333 -11.15 0.54 -6.48
N ARG A 334 -12.06 -0.02 -5.67
CA ARG A 334 -12.42 0.52 -4.34
C ARG A 334 -11.26 0.46 -3.34
N LEU A 335 -10.36 -0.50 -3.47
CA LEU A 335 -9.17 -0.59 -2.64
C LEU A 335 -8.17 0.52 -2.99
N PHE A 336 -8.03 0.84 -4.28
CA PHE A 336 -7.21 1.97 -4.71
C PHE A 336 -7.73 3.30 -4.18
N GLN A 337 -9.05 3.50 -4.13
CA GLN A 337 -9.64 4.69 -3.50
C GLN A 337 -9.28 4.79 -2.02
N GLN A 338 -9.38 3.68 -1.29
CA GLN A 338 -8.98 3.62 0.12
C GLN A 338 -7.51 3.99 0.30
N TYR A 339 -6.64 3.43 -0.54
CA TYR A 339 -5.21 3.74 -0.57
C TYR A 339 -4.93 5.23 -0.83
N ILE A 340 -5.63 5.86 -1.80
CA ILE A 340 -5.48 7.29 -2.08
C ILE A 340 -5.83 8.13 -0.85
N VAL A 341 -6.95 7.83 -0.19
CA VAL A 341 -7.39 8.57 1.00
C VAL A 341 -6.38 8.43 2.14
N ASP A 342 -5.85 7.22 2.37
CA ASP A 342 -4.84 6.97 3.37
C ASP A 342 -3.50 7.68 3.06
N ALA A 343 -3.07 7.67 1.80
CA ALA A 343 -1.91 8.42 1.33
C ALA A 343 -2.05 9.93 1.56
N TYR A 344 -3.24 10.48 1.27
CA TYR A 344 -3.54 11.87 1.54
C TYR A 344 -3.54 12.20 3.03
N ALA A 345 -4.17 11.36 3.85
CA ALA A 345 -4.15 11.51 5.31
C ALA A 345 -2.72 11.49 5.87
N SER A 346 -1.86 10.61 5.33
CA SER A 346 -0.45 10.55 5.71
C SER A 346 0.32 11.82 5.34
N VAL A 347 0.06 12.41 4.16
CA VAL A 347 0.66 13.68 3.73
C VAL A 347 0.23 14.82 4.66
N GLU A 348 -1.07 14.93 4.97
CA GLU A 348 -1.59 15.98 5.85
C GLU A 348 -1.06 15.84 7.29
N GLU A 349 -0.99 14.63 7.82
CA GLU A 349 -0.38 14.39 9.12
C GLU A 349 1.09 14.84 9.16
N ASN A 350 1.86 14.57 8.10
CA ASN A 350 3.24 15.00 8.01
C ASN A 350 3.36 16.53 7.94
N ARG A 351 2.45 17.22 7.25
CA ARG A 351 2.37 18.68 7.23
C ARG A 351 2.06 19.27 8.61
N LEU A 352 1.08 18.70 9.31
CA LEU A 352 0.71 19.14 10.66
C LEU A 352 1.88 18.96 11.63
N ARG A 353 2.57 17.81 11.59
CA ARG A 353 3.78 17.60 12.42
C ARG A 353 4.86 18.65 12.14
N TYR A 354 5.06 19.02 10.89
CA TYR A 354 6.03 20.05 10.53
C TYR A 354 5.64 21.41 11.10
N ILE A 355 4.37 21.81 10.99
CA ILE A 355 3.85 23.07 11.51
C ILE A 355 4.03 23.12 13.04
N VAL A 356 3.58 22.09 13.77
CA VAL A 356 3.71 22.01 15.24
C VAL A 356 5.17 22.11 15.67
N LYS A 357 6.07 21.39 14.99
CA LYS A 357 7.50 21.40 15.31
C LYS A 357 8.16 22.77 15.10
N ASN A 358 7.74 23.52 14.07
CA ASN A 358 8.39 24.78 13.72
C ASN A 358 7.75 26.01 14.37
N ASN A 359 6.46 25.94 14.72
CA ASN A 359 5.77 27.05 15.38
C ASN A 359 5.91 27.04 16.91
N LYS A 360 6.63 26.08 17.50
CA LYS A 360 6.83 25.95 18.96
C LYS A 360 5.52 26.11 19.77
N ILE A 361 4.40 25.64 19.23
CA ILE A 361 3.10 25.58 19.90
C ILE A 361 3.05 24.32 20.76
#